data_3edeef6d484b72ae711c17efdddb6f66
#
_entry.id   3edeef6d484b72ae711c17efdddb6f66
#
_cell.length_a   1.000
_cell.length_b   1.000
_cell.length_c   1.000
_cell.angle_alpha   90.00
_cell.angle_beta   90.00
_cell.angle_gamma   90.00
#
_symmetry.space_group_name_H-M   'P 1'
#
loop_
_entity.id
_entity.type
_entity.pdbx_description
1 polymer ?
#
loop_
_entity_poly.entity_id
_entity_poly.type
_entity_poly.pdbx_seq_one_letter_code
_entity_poly.pdbx_strand_id
1 'polypeptide(L)' 'MLLKDKNVIITGATRGIGKGIAIEFAKQGANIAFTYSRSVDEAMALEKELSKFGVKAKSFQSDASDYDDSHEL' A
#
# COMPACT_ATOMS: atom_id res chain seq x y z
N MET A 1 15.80 -2.47 11.61
CA MET A 1 14.79 -2.01 10.68
C MET A 1 14.74 -0.51 10.67
N LEU A 2 14.95 0.06 9.50
CA LEU A 2 15.05 1.51 9.37
C LEU A 2 13.73 2.23 9.56
N LEU A 3 12.62 1.57 9.25
CA LEU A 3 11.31 2.22 9.26
C LEU A 3 10.37 1.65 10.31
N LYS A 4 10.93 1.05 11.34
CA LYS A 4 10.10 0.47 12.38
C LYS A 4 9.14 1.52 12.94
N ASP A 5 7.85 1.15 13.02
CA ASP A 5 6.79 1.99 13.56
C ASP A 5 6.49 3.23 12.74
N LYS A 6 7.07 3.35 11.54
CA LYS A 6 6.67 4.43 10.63
C LYS A 6 5.43 4.03 9.87
N ASN A 7 4.63 5.03 9.51
CA ASN A 7 3.41 4.82 8.74
C ASN A 7 3.62 5.40 7.35
N VAL A 8 3.36 4.58 6.32
CA VAL A 8 3.59 4.97 4.94
C VAL A 8 2.30 4.82 4.17
N ILE A 9 1.97 5.80 3.35
CA ILE A 9 0.79 5.76 2.49
C ILE A 9 1.24 5.68 1.05
N ILE A 10 0.74 4.68 0.33
CA ILE A 10 1.13 4.45 -1.05
C ILE A 10 -0.13 4.40 -1.91
N THR A 11 -0.19 5.21 -2.96
CA THR A 11 -1.32 5.17 -3.87
C THR A 11 -1.03 4.19 -5.00
N GLY A 12 -2.04 3.40 -5.36
CA GLY A 12 -1.91 2.44 -6.45
C GLY A 12 -0.95 1.31 -6.16
N ALA A 13 -0.86 0.86 -4.93
CA ALA A 13 0.14 -0.13 -4.53
C ALA A 13 -0.11 -1.53 -5.10
N THR A 14 -1.27 -1.78 -5.69
CA THR A 14 -1.53 -3.08 -6.29
C THR A 14 -0.84 -3.25 -7.64
N ARG A 15 -0.24 -2.18 -8.16
CA ARG A 15 0.46 -2.25 -9.44
C ARG A 15 1.96 -2.34 -9.23
N GLY A 16 2.63 -2.85 -10.26
CA GLY A 16 4.03 -3.23 -10.21
C GLY A 16 4.95 -2.40 -9.34
N ILE A 17 5.17 -1.14 -9.70
CA ILE A 17 6.12 -0.31 -8.96
C ILE A 17 5.60 -0.02 -7.56
N GLY A 18 4.32 0.34 -7.44
CA GLY A 18 3.75 0.62 -6.13
C GLY A 18 3.78 -0.58 -5.22
N LYS A 19 3.48 -1.76 -5.77
CA LYS A 19 3.53 -2.98 -5.00
C LYS A 19 4.95 -3.26 -4.50
N GLY A 20 5.93 -3.09 -5.37
CA GLY A 20 7.31 -3.31 -4.99
C GLY A 20 7.76 -2.37 -3.88
N ILE A 21 7.34 -1.11 -3.95
CA ILE A 21 7.67 -0.14 -2.93
C ILE A 21 7.03 -0.53 -1.60
N ALA A 22 5.77 -0.96 -1.64
CA ALA A 22 5.08 -1.37 -0.42
C ALA A 22 5.82 -2.52 0.26
N ILE A 23 6.21 -3.50 -0.53
CA ILE A 23 6.91 -4.66 0.03
C ILE A 23 8.24 -4.24 0.62
N GLU A 24 8.97 -3.39 -0.06
CA GLU A 24 10.26 -2.94 0.44
C GLU A 24 10.11 -2.19 1.76
N PHE A 25 9.13 -1.29 1.85
CA PHE A 25 8.91 -0.57 3.09
C PHE A 25 8.48 -1.50 4.22
N ALA A 26 7.67 -2.51 3.91
CA ALA A 26 7.25 -3.47 4.92
C ALA A 26 8.45 -4.24 5.45
N LYS A 27 9.38 -4.58 4.59
CA LYS A 27 10.61 -5.24 5.02
C LYS A 27 11.41 -4.38 5.97
N GLN A 28 11.29 -3.06 5.85
CA GLN A 28 11.98 -2.13 6.72
C GLN A 28 11.21 -1.86 8.01
N GLY A 29 10.08 -2.52 8.20
CA GLY A 29 9.31 -2.39 9.43
C GLY A 29 8.22 -1.35 9.39
N ALA A 30 7.95 -0.74 8.25
CA ALA A 30 6.92 0.29 8.15
C ALA A 30 5.53 -0.33 8.09
N ASN A 31 4.58 0.35 8.71
CA ASN A 31 3.17 0.02 8.53
C ASN A 31 2.70 0.67 7.25
N ILE A 32 1.94 -0.06 6.45
CA ILE A 32 1.57 0.37 5.11
C ILE A 32 0.07 0.59 5.01
N ALA A 33 -0.32 1.76 4.51
CA ALA A 33 -1.68 2.01 4.07
C ALA A 33 -1.60 2.29 2.58
N PHE A 34 -2.44 1.62 1.80
CA PHE A 34 -2.37 1.82 0.36
C PHE A 34 -3.75 1.90 -0.23
N THR A 35 -3.84 2.55 -1.39
CA THR A 35 -5.11 2.71 -2.09
C THR A 35 -5.11 1.86 -3.35
N TYR A 36 -6.31 1.48 -3.76
CA TYR A 36 -6.52 0.77 -5.01
C TYR A 36 -7.84 1.24 -5.60
N SER A 37 -8.02 1.06 -6.91
CA SER A 37 -9.26 1.52 -7.53
C SER A 37 -10.22 0.36 -7.84
N ARG A 38 -9.74 -0.71 -8.45
CA ARG A 38 -10.62 -1.80 -8.88
C ARG A 38 -10.17 -3.17 -8.44
N SER A 39 -8.93 -3.33 -8.13
CA SER A 39 -8.36 -4.67 -7.90
C SER A 39 -8.52 -5.09 -6.45
N VAL A 40 -9.76 -5.34 -6.04
CA VAL A 40 -10.02 -5.72 -4.66
C VAL A 40 -9.25 -6.98 -4.27
N ASP A 41 -9.27 -7.97 -5.15
CA ASP A 41 -8.60 -9.22 -4.85
C ASP A 41 -7.11 -9.03 -4.68
N GLU A 42 -6.52 -8.21 -5.56
CA GLU A 42 -5.09 -7.93 -5.45
C GLU A 42 -4.77 -7.13 -4.21
N ALA A 43 -5.66 -6.20 -3.85
CA ALA A 43 -5.46 -5.41 -2.65
C ALA A 43 -5.47 -6.29 -1.40
N MET A 44 -6.41 -7.21 -1.33
CA MET A 44 -6.49 -8.12 -0.20
C MET A 44 -5.29 -9.05 -0.14
N ALA A 45 -4.85 -9.52 -1.30
CA ALA A 45 -3.67 -10.37 -1.36
C ALA A 45 -2.43 -9.62 -0.89
N LEU A 46 -2.31 -8.35 -1.30
CA LEU A 46 -1.17 -7.54 -0.89
C LEU A 46 -1.20 -7.26 0.61
N GLU A 47 -2.38 -6.94 1.15
CA GLU A 47 -2.51 -6.77 2.59
C GLU A 47 -1.96 -7.98 3.33
N LYS A 48 -2.37 -9.15 2.87
CA LYS A 48 -1.94 -10.39 3.51
C LYS A 48 -0.44 -10.58 3.39
N GLU A 49 0.08 -10.28 2.22
CA GLU A 49 1.51 -10.44 1.99
C GLU A 49 2.33 -9.49 2.88
N LEU A 50 1.89 -8.24 2.96
CA LEU A 50 2.59 -7.27 3.78
C LEU A 50 2.54 -7.64 5.26
N SER A 51 1.43 -8.19 5.69
CA SER A 51 1.28 -8.59 7.09
C SER A 51 2.28 -9.66 7.50
N LYS A 52 2.77 -10.42 6.55
CA LYS A 52 3.74 -11.47 6.85
C LYS A 52 5.06 -10.91 7.37
N PHE A 53 5.31 -9.63 7.13
CA PHE A 53 6.52 -8.98 7.62
C PHE A 53 6.36 -8.47 9.05
N GLY A 54 5.22 -8.73 9.68
CA GLY A 54 5.00 -8.30 11.05
C GLY A 54 4.56 -6.86 11.17
N VAL A 55 4.16 -6.22 10.08
CA VAL A 55 3.69 -4.84 10.10
C VAL A 55 2.19 -4.81 9.85
N LYS A 56 1.58 -3.66 10.12
CA LYS A 56 0.17 -3.47 9.84
C LYS A 56 0.02 -3.05 8.38
N ALA A 57 -0.97 -3.61 7.72
CA ALA A 57 -1.24 -3.29 6.33
C ALA A 57 -2.74 -3.10 6.16
N LYS A 58 -3.12 -1.97 5.57
CA LYS A 58 -4.53 -1.68 5.30
C LYS A 58 -4.70 -1.17 3.89
N SER A 59 -5.80 -1.57 3.27
CA SER A 59 -6.12 -1.12 1.93
C SER A 59 -7.38 -0.26 1.97
N PHE A 60 -7.41 0.75 1.10
CA PHE A 60 -8.55 1.65 0.98
C PHE A 60 -8.92 1.76 -0.48
N GLN A 61 -10.18 1.56 -0.79
CA GLN A 61 -10.63 1.73 -2.15
C GLN A 61 -10.77 3.20 -2.46
N SER A 62 -10.24 3.60 -3.61
CA SER A 62 -10.22 4.96 -4.04
C SER A 62 -11.04 5.09 -5.31
N ASP A 63 -11.89 6.12 -5.39
CA ASP A 63 -12.63 6.40 -6.61
C ASP A 63 -11.65 6.91 -7.65
N ALA A 64 -11.75 6.37 -8.87
CA ALA A 64 -10.84 6.76 -9.93
C ALA A 64 -10.93 8.26 -10.22
N SER A 65 -12.12 8.84 -10.15
CA SER A 65 -12.25 10.27 -10.40
C SER A 65 -11.60 11.09 -9.31
N ASP A 66 -11.67 10.63 -8.07
CA ASP A 66 -10.98 11.31 -6.99
C ASP A 66 -9.49 11.19 -7.16
N TYR A 67 -9.06 10.05 -7.65
CA TYR A 67 -7.65 9.84 -7.85
C TYR A 67 -7.07 10.83 -8.86
N ASP A 68 -7.81 11.08 -9.92
CA ASP A 68 -7.35 12.05 -10.91
C ASP A 68 -7.12 13.41 -10.29
N ASP A 69 -7.95 13.79 -9.35
CA ASP A 69 -7.78 15.06 -8.69
C ASP A 69 -6.62 15.10 -7.76
N SER A 70 -6.31 13.96 -7.17
CA SER A 70 -5.27 13.94 -6.17
C SER A 70 -3.90 13.71 -6.75
N HIS A 71 -3.80 13.54 -8.05
CA HIS A 71 -2.50 13.24 -8.64
C HIS A 71 -1.52 14.40 -8.53
N GLU A 72 -1.99 15.56 -8.20
CA GLU A 72 -1.11 16.70 -7.96
C GLU A 72 -0.28 16.51 -6.72
N LEU A 73 -0.66 15.58 -5.95
CA LEU A 73 0.16 15.30 -4.79
C LEU A 73 1.57 14.98 -5.20
#